data_fb670d1d07b65bc3b187433388507974
#
_entry.id   fb670d1d07b65bc3b187433388507974
#
_cell.length_a   1.000
_cell.length_b   1.000
_cell.length_c   1.000
_cell.angle_alpha   90.00
_cell.angle_beta   90.00
_cell.angle_gamma   90.00
#
_symmetry.space_group_name_H-M   'P 1'
#
loop_
_entity.id
_entity.type
_entity.pdbx_description
1 polymer ?
#
loop_
_entity_poly.entity_id
_entity_poly.type
_entity_poly.pdbx_seq_one_letter_code
_entity_poly.pdbx_strand_id
1 'polypeptide(L)'
;MQIVKVLSALCAAAMGLPAFAASAADYPTRPLRYLVAFAPGGINDIMARIVAEKLTESWSQPVIVDNRPGAGGNLAAGLLARTNPDGYTFMNISTAHTISQTLYTKLDYNLERDLTPVVVLGNSPLIMVVSAGIPAKSVADLIAEAKKRKMAYASGGVGVISHLSGEMFKVAAKIDATHVPFKGVGPAVPALLSGEVHMMINAIPELLPHTKGGKLRVIGSLTEKRHPFIPDVPTFIEQGYKEFVMGNWTGIVAPAKTPKDVINKLATEITRIIRTPEMSKRLVDMGVDPMGGTPEEFGRLIKAETARFGKAVKESGAKAD
;
A
#
# COMPACT_ATOMS: atom_id res chain seq x y z
N MET A 1 8.41 -72.45 -14.85
CA MET A 1 7.93 -71.27 -15.56
C MET A 1 6.63 -70.73 -14.90
N GLN A 2 6.54 -70.82 -13.55
CA GLN A 2 5.37 -70.35 -12.77
C GLN A 2 5.71 -69.44 -11.57
N ILE A 3 6.99 -69.19 -11.28
CA ILE A 3 7.42 -68.39 -10.14
C ILE A 3 7.61 -66.90 -10.51
N VAL A 4 7.72 -66.58 -11.81
CA VAL A 4 7.97 -65.17 -12.24
C VAL A 4 6.65 -64.35 -12.35
N LYS A 5 5.48 -64.95 -12.32
CA LYS A 5 4.18 -64.24 -12.47
C LYS A 5 3.58 -63.72 -11.14
N VAL A 6 4.12 -64.09 -10.00
CA VAL A 6 3.59 -63.69 -8.70
C VAL A 6 4.28 -62.40 -8.14
N LEU A 7 5.50 -62.06 -8.62
CA LEU A 7 6.19 -60.85 -8.17
C LEU A 7 5.74 -59.57 -8.88
N SER A 8 5.04 -59.64 -10.01
CA SER A 8 4.59 -58.46 -10.74
C SER A 8 3.24 -57.86 -10.27
N ALA A 9 2.53 -58.56 -9.37
CA ALA A 9 1.24 -58.10 -8.88
C ALA A 9 1.31 -57.33 -7.53
N LEU A 10 2.49 -57.28 -6.89
CA LEU A 10 2.66 -56.63 -5.59
C LEU A 10 3.21 -55.19 -5.64
N CYS A 11 3.61 -54.70 -6.82
CA CYS A 11 4.18 -53.33 -6.96
C CYS A 11 3.17 -52.25 -7.39
N ALA A 12 1.89 -52.61 -7.63
CA ALA A 12 0.86 -51.67 -8.09
C ALA A 12 -0.06 -51.10 -6.99
N ALA A 13 0.18 -51.45 -5.73
CA ALA A 13 -0.67 -51.03 -4.59
C ALA A 13 -0.03 -49.99 -3.68
N ALA A 14 1.00 -49.28 -4.16
CA ALA A 14 1.65 -48.25 -3.32
C ALA A 14 1.44 -46.87 -3.95
N MET A 15 0.90 -45.97 -3.14
CA MET A 15 0.91 -44.50 -3.25
C MET A 15 -0.32 -43.80 -3.84
N GLY A 16 -1.47 -44.10 -3.32
CA GLY A 16 -2.48 -43.08 -3.14
C GLY A 16 -2.33 -42.48 -1.72
N LEU A 17 -1.31 -41.63 -1.47
CA LEU A 17 -1.32 -40.79 -0.30
C LEU A 17 -2.49 -39.83 -0.47
N PRO A 18 -3.49 -39.81 0.42
CA PRO A 18 -4.51 -38.79 0.40
C PRO A 18 -3.78 -37.47 0.61
N ALA A 19 -3.81 -36.58 -0.37
CA ALA A 19 -3.52 -35.18 -0.14
C ALA A 19 -4.54 -34.75 0.94
N PHE A 20 -4.08 -34.61 2.19
CA PHE A 20 -4.85 -33.95 3.24
C PHE A 20 -5.08 -32.52 2.76
N ALA A 21 -6.18 -32.29 2.06
CA ALA A 21 -6.73 -30.96 1.90
C ALA A 21 -7.08 -30.51 3.33
N ALA A 22 -6.23 -29.70 3.92
CA ALA A 22 -6.53 -29.06 5.21
C ALA A 22 -7.90 -28.40 5.06
N SER A 23 -8.88 -28.88 5.82
CA SER A 23 -10.21 -28.31 5.82
C SER A 23 -10.10 -26.87 6.32
N ALA A 24 -10.70 -25.91 5.63
CA ALA A 24 -10.75 -24.50 6.08
C ALA A 24 -11.43 -24.36 7.45
N ALA A 25 -12.15 -25.38 7.90
CA ALA A 25 -12.75 -25.41 9.23
C ALA A 25 -11.70 -25.30 10.36
N ASP A 26 -10.52 -25.92 10.18
CA ASP A 26 -9.47 -25.93 11.20
C ASP A 26 -8.39 -24.84 11.03
N TYR A 27 -8.44 -24.08 9.93
CA TYR A 27 -7.48 -22.98 9.68
C TYR A 27 -7.80 -21.76 10.57
N PRO A 28 -6.78 -21.11 11.19
CA PRO A 28 -5.38 -21.51 11.28
C PRO A 28 -5.12 -22.42 12.48
N THR A 29 -4.20 -23.41 12.35
CA THR A 29 -3.76 -24.32 13.41
C THR A 29 -2.34 -24.07 13.90
N ARG A 30 -1.65 -23.09 13.30
CA ARG A 30 -0.27 -22.70 13.60
C ARG A 30 -0.06 -21.21 13.36
N PRO A 31 1.05 -20.62 13.83
CA PRO A 31 1.35 -19.21 13.63
C PRO A 31 1.32 -18.77 12.16
N LEU A 32 0.81 -17.56 11.94
CA LEU A 32 0.75 -16.92 10.63
C LEU A 32 1.87 -15.89 10.50
N ARG A 33 2.32 -15.66 9.27
CA ARG A 33 3.33 -14.67 8.93
C ARG A 33 2.70 -13.55 8.10
N TYR A 34 2.76 -12.32 8.62
CA TYR A 34 2.27 -11.14 7.95
C TYR A 34 3.43 -10.30 7.42
N LEU A 35 3.73 -10.39 6.13
CA LEU A 35 4.79 -9.61 5.50
C LEU A 35 4.36 -8.15 5.34
N VAL A 36 5.26 -7.24 5.66
CA VAL A 36 5.09 -5.80 5.46
C VAL A 36 6.20 -5.30 4.54
N ALA A 37 5.80 -4.70 3.42
CA ALA A 37 6.73 -4.28 2.36
C ALA A 37 7.57 -3.03 2.69
N PHE A 38 7.33 -2.40 3.83
CA PHE A 38 7.91 -1.12 4.22
C PHE A 38 8.56 -1.20 5.60
N ALA A 39 9.41 -0.20 5.90
CA ALA A 39 10.06 -0.09 7.19
C ALA A 39 9.04 0.08 8.34
N PRO A 40 9.40 -0.35 9.57
CA PRO A 40 8.57 -0.14 10.74
C PRO A 40 8.21 1.33 10.97
N GLY A 41 7.02 1.58 11.54
CA GLY A 41 6.53 2.91 11.93
C GLY A 41 5.78 3.68 10.84
N GLY A 42 5.78 3.24 9.58
CA GLY A 42 4.91 3.79 8.53
C GLY A 42 3.47 3.25 8.63
N ILE A 43 2.53 3.88 7.91
CA ILE A 43 1.11 3.51 7.96
C ILE A 43 0.85 2.04 7.64
N ASN A 44 1.58 1.45 6.69
CA ASN A 44 1.46 0.03 6.35
C ASN A 44 1.86 -0.90 7.52
N ASP A 45 2.91 -0.55 8.27
CA ASP A 45 3.35 -1.31 9.43
C ASP A 45 2.36 -1.18 10.59
N ILE A 46 1.88 0.04 10.86
CA ILE A 46 0.89 0.30 11.91
C ILE A 46 -0.39 -0.49 11.62
N MET A 47 -0.92 -0.43 10.40
CA MET A 47 -2.09 -1.18 9.98
C MET A 47 -1.90 -2.69 10.12
N ALA A 48 -0.72 -3.20 9.71
CA ALA A 48 -0.41 -4.63 9.83
C ALA A 48 -0.37 -5.09 11.30
N ARG A 49 0.22 -4.30 12.20
CA ARG A 49 0.26 -4.64 13.64
C ARG A 49 -1.11 -4.64 14.28
N ILE A 50 -1.96 -3.66 13.93
CA ILE A 50 -3.35 -3.60 14.40
C ILE A 50 -4.13 -4.85 13.94
N VAL A 51 -4.03 -5.21 12.66
CA VAL A 51 -4.71 -6.40 12.12
C VAL A 51 -4.13 -7.68 12.75
N ALA A 52 -2.81 -7.78 12.89
CA ALA A 52 -2.14 -8.94 13.47
C ALA A 52 -2.55 -9.17 14.93
N GLU A 53 -2.62 -8.10 15.73
CA GLU A 53 -3.10 -8.14 17.12
C GLU A 53 -4.51 -8.72 17.19
N LYS A 54 -5.44 -8.15 16.40
CA LYS A 54 -6.86 -8.56 16.42
C LYS A 54 -7.09 -9.96 15.83
N LEU A 55 -6.34 -10.37 14.82
CA LEU A 55 -6.38 -11.75 14.32
C LEU A 55 -5.85 -12.74 15.37
N THR A 56 -4.77 -12.38 16.09
CA THR A 56 -4.23 -13.20 17.16
C THR A 56 -5.25 -13.42 18.28
N GLU A 57 -5.95 -12.34 18.69
CA GLU A 57 -7.04 -12.40 19.67
C GLU A 57 -8.17 -13.31 19.19
N SER A 58 -8.61 -13.14 17.93
CA SER A 58 -9.76 -13.86 17.37
C SER A 58 -9.49 -15.34 17.12
N TRP A 59 -8.30 -15.71 16.68
CA TRP A 59 -7.99 -17.06 16.24
C TRP A 59 -7.14 -17.87 17.24
N SER A 60 -6.68 -17.22 18.33
CA SER A 60 -5.78 -17.84 19.31
C SER A 60 -4.51 -18.44 18.67
N GLN A 61 -4.11 -17.86 17.53
CA GLN A 61 -2.88 -18.21 16.82
C GLN A 61 -2.04 -16.95 16.59
N PRO A 62 -0.74 -16.97 16.93
CA PRO A 62 0.12 -15.80 16.73
C PRO A 62 0.17 -15.34 15.27
N VAL A 63 0.02 -14.04 15.02
CA VAL A 63 0.26 -13.42 13.71
C VAL A 63 1.53 -12.57 13.80
N ILE A 64 2.60 -13.03 13.17
CA ILE A 64 3.94 -12.45 13.28
C ILE A 64 4.15 -11.45 12.15
N VAL A 65 4.31 -10.18 12.49
CA VAL A 65 4.62 -9.11 11.51
C VAL A 65 6.10 -9.16 11.16
N ASP A 66 6.41 -9.28 9.87
CA ASP A 66 7.76 -9.38 9.33
C ASP A 66 8.00 -8.30 8.26
N ASN A 67 8.74 -7.26 8.61
CA ASN A 67 9.05 -6.15 7.72
C ASN A 67 10.15 -6.52 6.74
N ARG A 68 9.88 -6.39 5.42
CA ARG A 68 10.80 -6.68 4.31
C ARG A 68 10.85 -5.50 3.34
N PRO A 69 11.44 -4.38 3.75
CA PRO A 69 11.48 -3.17 2.91
C PRO A 69 12.43 -3.34 1.72
N GLY A 70 12.18 -2.59 0.67
CA GLY A 70 13.07 -2.45 -0.49
C GLY A 70 12.35 -2.40 -1.83
N ALA A 71 12.95 -1.68 -2.79
CA ALA A 71 12.45 -1.50 -4.16
C ALA A 71 10.95 -1.09 -4.21
N GLY A 72 10.53 -0.08 -3.43
CA GLY A 72 9.13 0.35 -3.38
C GLY A 72 8.13 -0.71 -2.85
N GLY A 73 8.63 -1.76 -2.16
CA GLY A 73 7.83 -2.89 -1.66
C GLY A 73 7.92 -4.15 -2.53
N ASN A 74 8.53 -4.05 -3.71
CA ASN A 74 8.56 -5.15 -4.67
C ASN A 74 9.35 -6.38 -4.18
N LEU A 75 10.36 -6.20 -3.30
CA LEU A 75 11.10 -7.32 -2.70
C LEU A 75 10.17 -8.23 -1.88
N ALA A 76 9.31 -7.65 -1.04
CA ALA A 76 8.35 -8.42 -0.25
C ALA A 76 7.31 -9.13 -1.12
N ALA A 77 6.82 -8.45 -2.17
CA ALA A 77 5.85 -9.03 -3.10
C ALA A 77 6.44 -10.21 -3.88
N GLY A 78 7.67 -10.09 -4.38
CA GLY A 78 8.38 -11.19 -5.01
C GLY A 78 8.70 -12.35 -4.04
N LEU A 79 8.95 -12.06 -2.75
CA LEU A 79 9.08 -13.09 -1.71
C LEU A 79 7.74 -13.81 -1.51
N LEU A 80 6.64 -13.07 -1.32
CA LEU A 80 5.31 -13.66 -1.13
C LEU A 80 4.92 -14.57 -2.29
N ALA A 81 5.13 -14.13 -3.54
CA ALA A 81 4.78 -14.89 -4.74
C ALA A 81 5.44 -16.29 -4.80
N ARG A 82 6.53 -16.48 -4.04
CA ARG A 82 7.29 -17.75 -3.96
C ARG A 82 6.99 -18.57 -2.70
N THR A 83 6.12 -18.09 -1.81
CA THR A 83 5.75 -18.87 -0.62
C THR A 83 4.66 -19.90 -0.93
N ASN A 84 4.49 -20.89 -0.06
CA ASN A 84 3.44 -21.89 -0.20
C ASN A 84 2.05 -21.23 -0.18
N PRO A 85 1.15 -21.61 -1.09
CA PRO A 85 -0.20 -21.05 -1.15
C PRO A 85 -1.16 -21.74 -0.16
N ASP A 86 -0.78 -21.78 1.11
CA ASP A 86 -1.52 -22.42 2.19
C ASP A 86 -2.25 -21.43 3.12
N GLY A 87 -2.11 -20.12 2.86
CA GLY A 87 -2.71 -19.05 3.63
C GLY A 87 -1.95 -18.64 4.89
N TYR A 88 -0.88 -19.35 5.28
CA TYR A 88 -0.10 -19.01 6.48
C TYR A 88 0.90 -17.88 6.27
N THR A 89 1.13 -17.47 5.03
CA THR A 89 1.87 -16.24 4.71
C THR A 89 1.01 -15.35 3.84
N PHE A 90 0.81 -14.12 4.27
CA PHE A 90 0.11 -13.08 3.52
C PHE A 90 0.82 -11.74 3.72
N MET A 91 0.46 -10.75 2.95
CA MET A 91 1.17 -9.48 2.91
C MET A 91 0.21 -8.31 2.70
N ASN A 92 0.50 -7.15 3.28
CA ASN A 92 -0.14 -5.93 2.84
C ASN A 92 0.58 -5.34 1.62
N ILE A 93 -0.23 -4.98 0.63
CA ILE A 93 0.18 -4.16 -0.51
C ILE A 93 -0.48 -2.79 -0.43
N SER A 94 0.02 -1.86 -1.21
CA SER A 94 -0.52 -0.50 -1.34
C SER A 94 -0.51 -0.05 -2.80
N THR A 95 -0.95 1.17 -3.05
CA THR A 95 -0.86 1.82 -4.38
C THR A 95 0.52 1.71 -5.03
N ALA A 96 1.60 1.63 -4.24
CA ALA A 96 2.96 1.44 -4.77
C ALA A 96 3.09 0.20 -5.66
N HIS A 97 2.40 -0.90 -5.31
CA HIS A 97 2.50 -2.15 -6.06
C HIS A 97 1.77 -2.08 -7.41
N THR A 98 0.69 -1.29 -7.51
CA THR A 98 0.01 -1.03 -8.80
C THR A 98 0.82 -0.07 -9.69
N ILE A 99 1.44 0.95 -9.09
CA ILE A 99 2.39 1.85 -9.77
C ILE A 99 3.57 1.06 -10.34
N SER A 100 4.12 0.14 -9.55
CA SER A 100 5.29 -0.66 -9.89
C SER A 100 5.09 -1.51 -11.14
N GLN A 101 3.86 -1.99 -11.43
CA GLN A 101 3.60 -2.81 -12.61
C GLN A 101 3.92 -2.10 -13.94
N THR A 102 3.96 -0.77 -13.96
CA THR A 102 4.32 0.02 -15.14
C THR A 102 5.64 0.75 -14.98
N LEU A 103 5.98 1.17 -13.76
CA LEU A 103 7.16 1.99 -13.49
C LEU A 103 8.46 1.19 -13.63
N TYR A 104 8.49 -0.07 -13.17
CA TYR A 104 9.67 -0.92 -13.24
C TYR A 104 9.66 -1.75 -14.51
N THR A 105 10.76 -1.75 -15.23
CA THR A 105 10.94 -2.54 -16.46
C THR A 105 11.05 -4.04 -16.19
N LYS A 106 11.49 -4.42 -14.98
CA LYS A 106 11.65 -5.81 -14.56
C LYS A 106 11.16 -5.98 -13.12
N LEU A 107 10.17 -6.83 -12.93
CA LEU A 107 9.68 -7.28 -11.62
C LEU A 107 9.78 -8.80 -11.53
N ASP A 108 10.13 -9.30 -10.35
CA ASP A 108 10.20 -10.75 -10.06
C ASP A 108 8.82 -11.37 -9.80
N TYR A 109 7.75 -10.60 -9.96
CA TYR A 109 6.37 -11.02 -9.79
C TYR A 109 5.44 -10.21 -10.70
N ASN A 110 4.27 -10.75 -10.96
CA ASN A 110 3.14 -10.05 -11.56
C ASN A 110 1.99 -9.97 -10.54
N LEU A 111 1.52 -8.76 -10.26
CA LEU A 111 0.54 -8.52 -9.19
C LEU A 111 -0.76 -9.30 -9.37
N GLU A 112 -1.29 -9.37 -10.60
CA GLU A 112 -2.56 -10.04 -10.89
C GLU A 112 -2.43 -11.55 -11.07
N ARG A 113 -1.26 -12.02 -11.55
CA ARG A 113 -1.03 -13.45 -11.82
C ARG A 113 -0.58 -14.22 -10.59
N ASP A 114 0.32 -13.63 -9.81
CA ASP A 114 1.07 -14.35 -8.77
C ASP A 114 0.52 -14.11 -7.37
N LEU A 115 -0.39 -13.13 -7.21
CA LEU A 115 -1.00 -12.79 -5.93
C LEU A 115 -2.53 -12.82 -6.01
N THR A 116 -3.16 -13.32 -4.95
CA THR A 116 -4.62 -13.35 -4.80
C THR A 116 -5.06 -12.26 -3.84
N PRO A 117 -5.99 -11.38 -4.23
CA PRO A 117 -6.60 -10.40 -3.33
C PRO A 117 -7.31 -11.07 -2.16
N VAL A 118 -7.18 -10.50 -0.96
CA VAL A 118 -7.92 -10.92 0.24
C VAL A 118 -8.93 -9.82 0.61
N VAL A 119 -8.45 -8.64 1.01
CA VAL A 119 -9.30 -7.54 1.44
C VAL A 119 -8.56 -6.22 1.38
N VAL A 120 -9.27 -5.13 1.06
CA VAL A 120 -8.74 -3.78 1.27
C VAL A 120 -8.95 -3.36 2.73
N LEU A 121 -7.90 -2.82 3.36
CA LEU A 121 -7.97 -2.40 4.76
C LEU A 121 -8.55 -1.01 4.90
N GLY A 122 -8.08 -0.07 4.08
CA GLY A 122 -8.51 1.31 4.11
C GLY A 122 -7.77 2.17 3.10
N ASN A 123 -8.21 3.42 3.00
CA ASN A 123 -7.60 4.42 2.14
C ASN A 123 -7.16 5.63 2.98
N SER A 124 -5.94 6.10 2.75
CA SER A 124 -5.42 7.33 3.36
C SER A 124 -5.38 8.43 2.32
N PRO A 125 -6.25 9.45 2.42
CA PRO A 125 -6.23 10.60 1.53
C PRO A 125 -4.89 11.33 1.53
N LEU A 126 -4.50 11.91 0.40
CA LEU A 126 -3.24 12.63 0.26
C LEU A 126 -3.43 14.13 0.48
N ILE A 127 -2.40 14.75 1.02
CA ILE A 127 -2.27 16.21 1.14
C ILE A 127 -0.94 16.67 0.57
N MET A 128 -0.91 17.91 0.08
CA MET A 128 0.33 18.59 -0.26
C MET A 128 0.75 19.50 0.87
N VAL A 129 1.98 19.33 1.36
CA VAL A 129 2.62 20.22 2.34
C VAL A 129 3.80 20.93 1.73
N VAL A 130 4.08 22.15 2.25
CA VAL A 130 5.29 22.93 1.96
C VAL A 130 6.02 23.25 3.23
N SER A 131 7.35 23.38 3.16
CA SER A 131 8.17 23.84 4.29
C SER A 131 7.88 25.31 4.61
N ALA A 132 8.09 25.75 5.85
CA ALA A 132 7.81 27.13 6.30
C ALA A 132 8.56 28.19 5.52
N GLY A 133 9.75 27.85 4.99
CA GLY A 133 10.56 28.76 4.16
C GLY A 133 9.97 29.05 2.78
N ILE A 134 8.88 28.34 2.39
CA ILE A 134 8.15 28.59 1.15
C ILE A 134 6.93 29.46 1.46
N PRO A 135 6.84 30.71 0.97
CA PRO A 135 5.74 31.62 1.26
C PRO A 135 4.48 31.30 0.43
N ALA A 136 4.13 30.02 0.32
CA ALA A 136 2.95 29.55 -0.42
C ALA A 136 1.83 29.18 0.56
N LYS A 137 0.61 29.66 0.30
CA LYS A 137 -0.63 29.32 1.01
C LYS A 137 -1.62 28.56 0.13
N SER A 138 -1.33 28.47 -1.16
CA SER A 138 -2.12 27.78 -2.20
C SER A 138 -1.20 27.11 -3.20
N VAL A 139 -1.78 26.26 -4.05
CA VAL A 139 -1.08 25.64 -5.18
C VAL A 139 -0.57 26.72 -6.14
N ALA A 140 -1.36 27.77 -6.37
CA ALA A 140 -0.97 28.91 -7.24
C ALA A 140 0.26 29.64 -6.70
N ASP A 141 0.32 29.88 -5.39
CA ASP A 141 1.49 30.52 -4.76
C ASP A 141 2.74 29.64 -4.91
N LEU A 142 2.59 28.32 -4.71
CA LEU A 142 3.70 27.38 -4.87
C LEU A 142 4.26 27.41 -6.29
N ILE A 143 3.38 27.47 -7.30
CA ILE A 143 3.78 27.56 -8.70
C ILE A 143 4.50 28.89 -8.96
N ALA A 144 4.03 29.99 -8.38
CA ALA A 144 4.69 31.27 -8.51
C ALA A 144 6.10 31.26 -7.87
N GLU A 145 6.28 30.59 -6.73
CA GLU A 145 7.59 30.40 -6.11
C GLU A 145 8.50 29.47 -6.94
N ALA A 146 7.99 28.42 -7.53
CA ALA A 146 8.75 27.50 -8.38
C ALA A 146 9.29 28.16 -9.67
N LYS A 147 8.70 29.29 -10.10
CA LYS A 147 9.23 30.10 -11.21
C LYS A 147 10.39 31.01 -10.82
N LYS A 148 10.55 31.28 -9.52
CA LYS A 148 11.58 32.21 -9.00
C LYS A 148 12.84 31.49 -8.55
N ARG A 149 12.74 30.22 -8.18
CA ARG A 149 13.85 29.43 -7.63
C ARG A 149 13.71 27.94 -7.98
N LYS A 150 14.83 27.22 -7.93
CA LYS A 150 14.83 25.76 -8.05
C LYS A 150 14.08 25.17 -6.86
N MET A 151 13.17 24.25 -7.15
CA MET A 151 12.41 23.52 -6.13
C MET A 151 12.90 22.09 -6.02
N ALA A 152 12.72 21.49 -4.83
CA ALA A 152 12.89 20.07 -4.61
C ALA A 152 11.65 19.51 -3.91
N TYR A 153 11.23 18.32 -4.27
CA TYR A 153 10.16 17.61 -3.57
C TYR A 153 10.65 16.28 -3.01
N ALA A 154 10.17 15.96 -1.82
CA ALA A 154 10.48 14.70 -1.15
C ALA A 154 9.48 13.60 -1.53
N SER A 155 9.93 12.36 -1.49
CA SER A 155 9.07 11.18 -1.49
C SER A 155 9.55 10.12 -0.50
N GLY A 156 8.68 9.19 -0.12
CA GLY A 156 9.03 8.01 0.67
C GLY A 156 9.84 6.96 -0.10
N GLY A 157 10.29 7.30 -1.32
CA GLY A 157 11.12 6.45 -2.18
C GLY A 157 10.61 6.43 -3.62
N VAL A 158 11.38 5.79 -4.48
CA VAL A 158 10.99 5.62 -5.89
C VAL A 158 9.86 4.59 -6.00
N GLY A 159 8.86 4.89 -6.82
CA GLY A 159 7.74 3.99 -7.11
C GLY A 159 6.60 4.03 -6.09
N VAL A 160 6.69 4.84 -5.01
CA VAL A 160 5.57 5.05 -4.10
C VAL A 160 4.67 6.20 -4.56
N ILE A 161 3.47 6.31 -3.96
CA ILE A 161 2.47 7.30 -4.38
C ILE A 161 2.99 8.74 -4.27
N SER A 162 3.81 9.07 -3.27
CA SER A 162 4.40 10.40 -3.11
C SER A 162 5.41 10.77 -4.21
N HIS A 163 6.08 9.79 -4.82
CA HIS A 163 6.89 10.01 -6.01
C HIS A 163 6.01 10.32 -7.21
N LEU A 164 5.09 9.41 -7.55
CA LEU A 164 4.24 9.57 -8.73
C LEU A 164 3.39 10.84 -8.67
N SER A 165 2.77 11.15 -7.53
CA SER A 165 1.98 12.38 -7.37
C SER A 165 2.81 13.64 -7.51
N GLY A 166 4.07 13.61 -7.08
CA GLY A 166 5.03 14.68 -7.31
C GLY A 166 5.34 14.90 -8.80
N GLU A 167 5.64 13.81 -9.53
CA GLU A 167 5.89 13.89 -10.98
C GLU A 167 4.64 14.35 -11.76
N MET A 168 3.47 13.80 -11.44
CA MET A 168 2.20 14.27 -12.02
C MET A 168 1.97 15.76 -11.76
N PHE A 169 2.26 16.23 -10.53
CA PHE A 169 2.11 17.64 -10.20
C PHE A 169 3.08 18.52 -10.97
N LYS A 170 4.34 18.14 -11.13
CA LYS A 170 5.30 18.88 -11.98
C LYS A 170 4.78 19.10 -13.38
N VAL A 171 4.23 18.06 -14.02
CA VAL A 171 3.67 18.13 -15.37
C VAL A 171 2.44 19.03 -15.41
N ALA A 172 1.48 18.82 -14.52
CA ALA A 172 0.23 19.59 -14.50
C ALA A 172 0.43 21.07 -14.18
N ALA A 173 1.35 21.38 -13.27
CA ALA A 173 1.69 22.73 -12.84
C ALA A 173 2.73 23.42 -13.77
N LYS A 174 3.34 22.65 -14.69
CA LYS A 174 4.42 23.11 -15.60
C LYS A 174 5.58 23.75 -14.81
N ILE A 175 6.02 23.08 -13.75
CA ILE A 175 7.14 23.50 -12.92
C ILE A 175 8.30 22.50 -13.01
N ASP A 176 9.51 22.99 -12.79
CA ASP A 176 10.69 22.17 -12.60
C ASP A 176 10.94 22.00 -11.09
N ALA A 177 11.01 20.75 -10.64
CA ALA A 177 11.33 20.42 -9.26
C ALA A 177 12.11 19.10 -9.22
N THR A 178 13.22 19.11 -8.49
CA THR A 178 14.07 17.92 -8.34
C THR A 178 13.43 16.93 -7.38
N HIS A 179 13.34 15.67 -7.80
CA HIS A 179 12.92 14.57 -6.91
C HIS A 179 14.03 14.19 -5.95
N VAL A 180 13.72 14.12 -4.65
CA VAL A 180 14.62 13.64 -3.60
C VAL A 180 13.95 12.44 -2.91
N PRO A 181 14.33 11.20 -3.29
CA PRO A 181 13.77 10.00 -2.69
C PRO A 181 14.42 9.68 -1.34
N PHE A 182 13.59 9.35 -0.35
CA PHE A 182 14.02 8.87 0.98
C PHE A 182 13.68 7.39 1.18
N LYS A 183 14.24 6.77 2.21
CA LYS A 183 13.92 5.38 2.60
C LYS A 183 12.68 5.33 3.51
N GLY A 184 11.55 5.87 3.04
CA GLY A 184 10.31 6.03 3.78
C GLY A 184 9.98 7.49 4.06
N VAL A 185 8.77 7.77 4.58
CA VAL A 185 8.31 9.13 4.91
C VAL A 185 8.99 9.65 6.17
N GLY A 186 9.28 8.79 7.14
CA GLY A 186 9.96 9.18 8.38
C GLY A 186 11.24 10.02 8.16
N PRO A 187 12.21 9.56 7.36
CA PRO A 187 13.40 10.35 7.02
C PRO A 187 13.11 11.59 6.15
N ALA A 188 12.03 11.61 5.37
CA ALA A 188 11.68 12.76 4.52
C ALA A 188 11.16 13.96 5.32
N VAL A 189 10.46 13.71 6.44
CA VAL A 189 9.87 14.77 7.26
C VAL A 189 10.90 15.72 7.87
N PRO A 190 12.01 15.27 8.47
CA PRO A 190 13.08 16.18 8.93
C PRO A 190 13.64 17.08 7.82
N ALA A 191 13.84 16.55 6.62
CA ALA A 191 14.32 17.33 5.47
C ALA A 191 13.30 18.40 5.03
N LEU A 192 12.01 18.13 5.13
CA LEU A 192 10.94 19.13 4.91
C LEU A 192 10.95 20.20 6.01
N LEU A 193 11.08 19.78 7.27
CA LEU A 193 11.08 20.70 8.43
C LEU A 193 12.28 21.64 8.44
N SER A 194 13.45 21.18 7.95
CA SER A 194 14.67 22.00 7.79
C SER A 194 14.65 22.89 6.55
N GLY A 195 13.77 22.61 5.58
CA GLY A 195 13.74 23.31 4.29
C GLY A 195 14.77 22.81 3.28
N GLU A 196 15.45 21.68 3.54
CA GLU A 196 16.32 20.99 2.58
C GLU A 196 15.53 20.57 1.33
N VAL A 197 14.31 20.08 1.52
CA VAL A 197 13.30 19.89 0.49
C VAL A 197 12.10 20.79 0.76
N HIS A 198 11.41 21.21 -0.29
CA HIS A 198 10.47 22.33 -0.23
C HIS A 198 9.01 21.90 -0.13
N MET A 199 8.66 20.75 -0.68
CA MET A 199 7.28 20.24 -0.75
C MET A 199 7.24 18.71 -0.74
N MET A 200 6.09 18.17 -0.37
CA MET A 200 5.78 16.74 -0.44
C MET A 200 4.28 16.54 -0.59
N ILE A 201 3.88 15.56 -1.40
CA ILE A 201 2.52 15.02 -1.44
C ILE A 201 2.57 13.65 -0.78
N ASN A 202 1.81 13.46 0.30
CA ASN A 202 1.72 12.16 0.95
C ASN A 202 0.46 12.04 1.81
N ALA A 203 0.25 10.87 2.42
CA ALA A 203 -0.94 10.57 3.21
C ALA A 203 -1.08 11.46 4.46
N ILE A 204 -2.31 11.80 4.80
CA ILE A 204 -2.66 12.62 5.98
C ILE A 204 -2.02 12.10 7.26
N PRO A 205 -2.10 10.79 7.61
CA PRO A 205 -1.53 10.27 8.85
C PRO A 205 -0.05 10.56 9.03
N GLU A 206 0.70 10.61 7.95
CA GLU A 206 2.16 10.73 7.98
C GLU A 206 2.64 12.18 7.95
N LEU A 207 1.84 13.13 7.46
CA LEU A 207 2.23 14.54 7.34
C LEU A 207 1.52 15.46 8.33
N LEU A 208 0.23 15.27 8.57
CA LEU A 208 -0.58 16.18 9.37
C LEU A 208 -0.06 16.40 10.80
N PRO A 209 0.45 15.39 11.52
CA PRO A 209 1.02 15.62 12.86
C PRO A 209 2.17 16.66 12.89
N HIS A 210 2.89 16.79 11.77
CA HIS A 210 4.05 17.70 11.66
C HIS A 210 3.68 19.12 11.22
N THR A 211 2.41 19.39 10.91
CA THR A 211 1.94 20.73 10.54
C THR A 211 1.65 21.60 11.78
N LYS A 212 1.52 20.97 12.95
CA LYS A 212 1.39 21.67 14.23
C LYS A 212 2.67 22.48 14.50
N GLY A 213 2.50 23.76 14.86
CA GLY A 213 3.63 24.67 15.10
C GLY A 213 4.13 25.41 13.85
N GLY A 214 3.47 25.27 12.70
CA GLY A 214 3.67 26.11 11.50
C GLY A 214 4.95 25.84 10.71
N LYS A 215 5.74 24.81 11.06
CA LYS A 215 6.95 24.42 10.30
C LYS A 215 6.64 23.78 8.96
N LEU A 216 5.48 23.14 8.81
CA LEU A 216 4.91 22.69 7.56
C LEU A 216 3.52 23.34 7.39
N ARG A 217 3.18 23.65 6.16
CA ARG A 217 1.86 24.17 5.80
C ARG A 217 1.19 23.26 4.80
N VAL A 218 -0.06 22.87 5.09
CA VAL A 218 -0.91 22.17 4.09
C VAL A 218 -1.47 23.22 3.14
N ILE A 219 -1.30 23.04 1.85
CA ILE A 219 -1.78 23.96 0.81
C ILE A 219 -2.83 23.37 -0.11
N GLY A 220 -3.13 22.05 0.03
CA GLY A 220 -4.18 21.40 -0.73
C GLY A 220 -4.37 19.96 -0.31
N SER A 221 -5.61 19.46 -0.43
CA SER A 221 -5.94 18.04 -0.30
C SER A 221 -6.27 17.43 -1.65
N LEU A 222 -5.86 16.17 -1.86
CA LEU A 222 -6.11 15.43 -3.09
C LEU A 222 -7.38 14.58 -2.95
N THR A 223 -8.43 15.18 -2.43
CA THR A 223 -9.74 14.59 -2.14
C THR A 223 -10.85 15.25 -2.98
N GLU A 224 -11.96 14.55 -3.18
CA GLU A 224 -13.12 15.12 -3.89
C GLU A 224 -13.75 16.30 -3.15
N LYS A 225 -13.78 16.20 -1.81
CA LYS A 225 -14.31 17.23 -0.90
C LYS A 225 -13.28 17.52 0.17
N ARG A 226 -13.38 18.69 0.83
CA ARG A 226 -12.48 19.06 1.93
C ARG A 226 -12.53 18.00 3.03
N HIS A 227 -11.36 17.63 3.52
CA HIS A 227 -11.24 16.57 4.51
C HIS A 227 -11.56 17.11 5.93
N PRO A 228 -12.32 16.36 6.77
CA PRO A 228 -12.73 16.82 8.10
C PRO A 228 -11.59 17.26 9.04
N PHE A 229 -10.41 16.68 8.88
CA PHE A 229 -9.23 17.05 9.69
C PHE A 229 -8.58 18.37 9.28
N ILE A 230 -8.90 18.87 8.09
CA ILE A 230 -8.34 20.09 7.50
C ILE A 230 -9.44 20.86 6.72
N PRO A 231 -10.55 21.22 7.36
CA PRO A 231 -11.73 21.78 6.69
C PRO A 231 -11.45 23.11 5.99
N ASP A 232 -10.45 23.84 6.46
CA ASP A 232 -10.05 25.15 5.89
C ASP A 232 -9.12 25.00 4.68
N VAL A 233 -8.57 23.80 4.42
CA VAL A 233 -7.66 23.56 3.30
C VAL A 233 -8.47 23.24 2.05
N PRO A 234 -8.30 24.01 0.94
CA PRO A 234 -8.98 23.74 -0.31
C PRO A 234 -8.50 22.43 -0.93
N THR A 235 -9.38 21.76 -1.67
CA THR A 235 -8.99 20.59 -2.48
C THR A 235 -8.22 21.04 -3.72
N PHE A 236 -7.49 20.11 -4.34
CA PHE A 236 -6.88 20.35 -5.64
C PHE A 236 -7.92 20.63 -6.73
N ILE A 237 -9.13 20.03 -6.63
CA ILE A 237 -10.26 20.31 -7.52
C ILE A 237 -10.67 21.77 -7.42
N GLU A 238 -10.85 22.29 -6.19
CA GLU A 238 -11.21 23.70 -5.94
C GLU A 238 -10.13 24.66 -6.48
N GLN A 239 -8.89 24.21 -6.57
CA GLN A 239 -7.75 24.97 -7.10
C GLN A 239 -7.51 24.75 -8.60
N GLY A 240 -8.43 24.06 -9.32
CA GLY A 240 -8.39 23.89 -10.78
C GLY A 240 -7.74 22.59 -11.27
N TYR A 241 -7.30 21.69 -10.38
CA TYR A 241 -6.63 20.43 -10.73
C TYR A 241 -7.58 19.25 -10.54
N LYS A 242 -8.56 19.09 -11.43
CA LYS A 242 -9.66 18.10 -11.31
C LYS A 242 -9.20 16.65 -11.29
N GLU A 243 -8.05 16.33 -11.86
CA GLU A 243 -7.52 14.95 -11.95
C GLU A 243 -6.75 14.52 -10.70
N PHE A 244 -6.55 15.42 -9.73
CA PHE A 244 -5.80 15.16 -8.50
C PHE A 244 -6.72 14.69 -7.38
N VAL A 245 -7.44 13.59 -7.60
CA VAL A 245 -8.12 12.84 -6.55
C VAL A 245 -7.35 11.53 -6.35
N MET A 246 -6.60 11.45 -5.27
CA MET A 246 -5.70 10.34 -5.01
C MET A 246 -5.64 9.99 -3.52
N GLY A 247 -5.52 8.70 -3.23
CA GLY A 247 -5.31 8.17 -1.91
C GLY A 247 -4.25 7.08 -1.92
N ASN A 248 -3.72 6.76 -0.77
CA ASN A 248 -2.86 5.61 -0.55
C ASN A 248 -3.67 4.50 0.11
N TRP A 249 -4.29 3.64 -0.68
CA TRP A 249 -4.97 2.47 -0.13
C TRP A 249 -3.97 1.39 0.29
N THR A 250 -4.36 0.63 1.29
CA THR A 250 -3.64 -0.55 1.78
C THR A 250 -4.60 -1.73 1.82
N GLY A 251 -4.17 -2.88 1.36
CA GLY A 251 -4.95 -4.10 1.39
C GLY A 251 -4.07 -5.35 1.52
N ILE A 252 -4.68 -6.48 1.82
CA ILE A 252 -3.99 -7.76 2.04
C ILE A 252 -4.14 -8.64 0.80
N VAL A 253 -3.01 -9.27 0.43
CA VAL A 253 -2.93 -10.31 -0.60
C VAL A 253 -2.27 -11.55 -0.05
N ALA A 254 -2.55 -12.70 -0.68
CA ALA A 254 -1.93 -13.99 -0.44
C ALA A 254 -1.29 -14.50 -1.74
N PRO A 255 -0.46 -15.57 -1.70
CA PRO A 255 0.06 -16.20 -2.92
C PRO A 255 -1.08 -16.68 -3.82
N ALA A 256 -0.88 -16.62 -5.14
CA ALA A 256 -1.79 -17.24 -6.09
C ALA A 256 -2.02 -18.72 -5.74
N LYS A 257 -3.21 -19.24 -6.03
CA LYS A 257 -3.64 -20.62 -5.70
C LYS A 257 -3.88 -20.91 -4.21
N THR A 258 -3.80 -19.92 -3.32
CA THR A 258 -4.29 -20.10 -1.94
C THR A 258 -5.77 -20.52 -1.99
N PRO A 259 -6.18 -21.56 -1.22
CA PRO A 259 -7.55 -22.08 -1.28
C PRO A 259 -8.60 -20.99 -1.02
N LYS A 260 -9.67 -20.99 -1.79
CA LYS A 260 -10.73 -19.96 -1.69
C LYS A 260 -11.33 -19.85 -0.30
N ASP A 261 -11.53 -20.97 0.36
CA ASP A 261 -12.09 -21.00 1.72
C ASP A 261 -11.18 -20.30 2.72
N VAL A 262 -9.87 -20.43 2.58
CA VAL A 262 -8.86 -19.73 3.39
C VAL A 262 -8.89 -18.23 3.09
N ILE A 263 -8.93 -17.85 1.82
CA ILE A 263 -9.05 -16.45 1.39
C ILE A 263 -10.33 -15.80 1.97
N ASN A 264 -11.46 -16.49 1.83
CA ASN A 264 -12.74 -16.01 2.35
C ASN A 264 -12.75 -15.88 3.88
N LYS A 265 -12.14 -16.84 4.59
CA LYS A 265 -12.03 -16.79 6.05
C LYS A 265 -11.18 -15.61 6.50
N LEU A 266 -10.03 -15.38 5.86
CA LEU A 266 -9.19 -14.19 6.08
C LEU A 266 -9.95 -12.89 5.81
N ALA A 267 -10.60 -12.79 4.64
CA ALA A 267 -11.32 -11.58 4.22
C ALA A 267 -12.49 -11.25 5.15
N THR A 268 -13.26 -12.26 5.52
CA THR A 268 -14.42 -12.10 6.42
C THR A 268 -13.99 -11.61 7.79
N GLU A 269 -12.99 -12.26 8.39
CA GLU A 269 -12.54 -11.91 9.73
C GLU A 269 -11.87 -10.53 9.77
N ILE A 270 -11.02 -10.21 8.81
CA ILE A 270 -10.38 -8.89 8.73
C ILE A 270 -11.41 -7.80 8.49
N THR A 271 -12.40 -8.04 7.61
CA THR A 271 -13.50 -7.09 7.39
C THR A 271 -14.30 -6.86 8.66
N ARG A 272 -14.60 -7.94 9.41
CA ARG A 272 -15.29 -7.86 10.70
C ARG A 272 -14.51 -6.99 11.69
N ILE A 273 -13.19 -7.20 11.81
CA ILE A 273 -12.29 -6.42 12.67
C ILE A 273 -12.33 -4.95 12.30
N ILE A 274 -12.11 -4.60 11.03
CA ILE A 274 -12.06 -3.21 10.55
C ILE A 274 -13.38 -2.47 10.79
N ARG A 275 -14.52 -3.17 10.65
CA ARG A 275 -15.85 -2.60 10.79
C ARG A 275 -16.36 -2.53 12.23
N THR A 276 -15.61 -3.01 13.22
CA THR A 276 -15.99 -2.74 14.63
C THR A 276 -15.97 -1.24 14.90
N PRO A 277 -16.92 -0.70 15.71
CA PRO A 277 -16.96 0.74 16.01
C PRO A 277 -15.64 1.27 16.58
N GLU A 278 -14.98 0.50 17.46
CA GLU A 278 -13.69 0.82 18.04
C GLU A 278 -12.60 0.96 16.96
N MET A 279 -12.48 -0.05 16.09
CA MET A 279 -11.44 -0.07 15.06
C MET A 279 -11.70 0.97 13.98
N SER A 280 -12.95 1.08 13.52
CA SER A 280 -13.34 2.10 12.55
C SER A 280 -13.01 3.51 13.07
N LYS A 281 -13.36 3.80 14.33
CA LYS A 281 -12.98 5.07 14.96
C LYS A 281 -11.47 5.27 15.04
N ARG A 282 -10.73 4.24 15.45
CA ARG A 282 -9.26 4.30 15.54
C ARG A 282 -8.63 4.62 14.19
N LEU A 283 -9.10 3.99 13.11
CA LEU A 283 -8.61 4.24 11.75
C LEU A 283 -8.95 5.67 11.29
N VAL A 284 -10.19 6.09 11.50
CA VAL A 284 -10.61 7.48 11.18
C VAL A 284 -9.79 8.49 11.96
N ASP A 285 -9.57 8.30 13.27
CA ASP A 285 -8.75 9.19 14.10
C ASP A 285 -7.29 9.28 13.60
N MET A 286 -6.82 8.25 12.91
CA MET A 286 -5.53 8.22 12.24
C MET A 286 -5.53 8.83 10.83
N GLY A 287 -6.68 9.27 10.31
CA GLY A 287 -6.81 9.78 8.94
C GLY A 287 -6.86 8.69 7.87
N VAL A 288 -7.32 7.50 8.22
CA VAL A 288 -7.55 6.38 7.32
C VAL A 288 -9.05 6.12 7.21
N ASP A 289 -9.58 6.17 6.00
CA ASP A 289 -10.96 5.76 5.71
C ASP A 289 -11.05 4.23 5.74
N PRO A 290 -11.72 3.60 6.72
CA PRO A 290 -11.81 2.15 6.80
C PRO A 290 -12.67 1.61 5.64
N MET A 291 -12.25 0.50 5.03
CA MET A 291 -12.95 -0.09 3.88
C MET A 291 -13.50 -1.48 4.19
N GLY A 292 -12.67 -2.50 4.22
CA GLY A 292 -13.13 -3.89 4.23
C GLY A 292 -13.73 -4.29 2.89
N GLY A 293 -14.41 -5.44 2.84
CA GLY A 293 -15.09 -5.91 1.64
C GLY A 293 -14.66 -7.33 1.23
N THR A 294 -14.94 -7.69 -0.02
CA THR A 294 -14.67 -9.02 -0.56
C THR A 294 -13.37 -9.07 -1.36
N PRO A 295 -12.80 -10.28 -1.56
CA PRO A 295 -11.64 -10.47 -2.43
C PRO A 295 -11.87 -9.97 -3.86
N GLU A 296 -13.10 -10.15 -4.38
CA GLU A 296 -13.48 -9.72 -5.73
C GLU A 296 -13.53 -8.19 -5.85
N GLU A 297 -14.03 -7.50 -4.84
CA GLU A 297 -14.03 -6.02 -4.78
C GLU A 297 -12.61 -5.49 -4.77
N PHE A 298 -11.74 -6.08 -3.96
CA PHE A 298 -10.34 -5.70 -3.91
C PHE A 298 -9.61 -6.01 -5.22
N GLY A 299 -9.90 -7.17 -5.86
CA GLY A 299 -9.36 -7.49 -7.17
C GLY A 299 -9.74 -6.48 -8.24
N ARG A 300 -11.01 -6.00 -8.24
CA ARG A 300 -11.45 -4.93 -9.15
C ARG A 300 -10.70 -3.62 -8.88
N LEU A 301 -10.50 -3.26 -7.62
CA LEU A 301 -9.72 -2.07 -7.25
C LEU A 301 -8.29 -2.17 -7.77
N ILE A 302 -7.58 -3.27 -7.51
CA ILE A 302 -6.21 -3.49 -7.99
C ILE A 302 -6.14 -3.30 -9.50
N LYS A 303 -7.03 -3.92 -10.26
CA LYS A 303 -7.05 -3.84 -11.73
C LYS A 303 -7.29 -2.41 -12.22
N ALA A 304 -8.27 -1.72 -11.64
CA ALA A 304 -8.59 -0.34 -12.00
C ALA A 304 -7.41 0.61 -11.68
N GLU A 305 -6.82 0.47 -10.51
CA GLU A 305 -5.69 1.31 -10.07
C GLU A 305 -4.40 1.00 -10.87
N THR A 306 -4.15 -0.26 -11.22
CA THR A 306 -3.02 -0.62 -12.10
C THR A 306 -3.14 0.06 -13.46
N ALA A 307 -4.33 0.07 -14.06
CA ALA A 307 -4.58 0.76 -15.32
C ALA A 307 -4.44 2.28 -15.18
N ARG A 308 -5.03 2.86 -14.12
CA ARG A 308 -5.00 4.30 -13.85
C ARG A 308 -3.59 4.81 -13.62
N PHE A 309 -2.85 4.17 -12.72
CA PHE A 309 -1.47 4.57 -12.42
C PHE A 309 -0.50 4.22 -13.55
N GLY A 310 -0.77 3.15 -14.31
CA GLY A 310 -0.02 2.85 -15.52
C GLY A 310 -0.09 3.98 -16.57
N LYS A 311 -1.27 4.60 -16.74
CA LYS A 311 -1.43 5.80 -17.56
C LYS A 311 -0.65 6.97 -16.94
N ALA A 312 -0.82 7.23 -15.64
CA ALA A 312 -0.16 8.33 -14.95
C ALA A 312 1.38 8.24 -15.01
N VAL A 313 1.97 7.05 -14.86
CA VAL A 313 3.41 6.82 -15.02
C VAL A 313 3.90 7.22 -16.41
N LYS A 314 3.18 6.82 -17.46
CA LYS A 314 3.55 7.17 -18.85
C LYS A 314 3.45 8.66 -19.13
N GLU A 315 2.39 9.30 -18.65
CA GLU A 315 2.11 10.73 -18.89
C GLU A 315 3.03 11.66 -18.07
N SER A 316 3.37 11.27 -16.85
CA SER A 316 4.27 12.04 -15.98
C SER A 316 5.74 11.87 -16.29
N GLY A 317 6.11 10.84 -17.06
CA GLY A 317 7.51 10.51 -17.32
C GLY A 317 8.27 10.00 -16.08
N ALA A 318 7.56 9.60 -15.01
CA ALA A 318 8.15 9.02 -13.82
C ALA A 318 9.00 7.78 -14.16
N LYS A 319 10.17 7.65 -13.54
CA LYS A 319 11.11 6.53 -13.77
C LYS A 319 11.51 5.88 -12.45
N ALA A 320 11.87 4.61 -12.51
CA ALA A 320 12.39 3.87 -11.37
C ALA A 320 13.89 4.13 -11.12
N ASP A 321 14.59 4.65 -12.11
CA ASP A 321 16.05 4.84 -12.17
C ASP A 321 16.44 6.30 -11.91
#